data_8019f015d61b3c7c791cb535b58ef3d1
#
_entry.id   8019f015d61b3c7c791cb535b58ef3d1
#
_cell.length_a   1.000
_cell.length_b   1.000
_cell.length_c   1.000
_cell.angle_alpha   90.00
_cell.angle_beta   90.00
_cell.angle_gamma   90.00
#
_symmetry.space_group_name_H-M   'P 1'
#
loop_
_entity.id
_entity.type
_entity.pdbx_description
1 polymer ?
#
loop_
_entity_poly.entity_id
_entity_poly.type
_entity_poly.pdbx_seq_one_letter_code
_entity_poly.pdbx_strand_id
1 'polypeptide(L)'
;MNENVLAKLKILAESAKYDVSCSSSGTVRSNKPGTLGNTVGGWGICHSFAEDGRCISLLKIMLTNYCIYDCAYCINRRSNDLPRATFSVSELVELTMEFYRRNYIEGLFLSSGVVRNPDYTMERLVRVAIDLRQVYRFNGYIHLKSIPGASRELVNEAGLYADRLSVNVEIPKEENLKLLAPEKDHKSVFAPMKYIQQGVLESKEERQKFRHAPRFAPAGQSTQVIVGATSESDKDILFLSSALYGRPTMKRVYYSGYVSVNTYDKRLPALKQPPLVRENRLYQADWLLRFYQFKVDEIVDDAYPDLDLEIDPKLSWALRHPEQFPVDINKADYEMLLRVPGVGVKSAKLIVASRRFSRLGFYELKKIGVVMKKAQYFITCKELPLQMLTVNELSPQRVRSLLLPKPKKKVDERQLRLDF
;
A
#
# COMPACT_ATOMS: atom_id res chain seq x y z
N MET A 1 3.71 -8.92 31.87
CA MET A 1 3.88 -9.72 30.65
C MET A 1 4.91 -10.80 30.92
N ASN A 2 4.59 -12.07 30.63
CA ASN A 2 5.48 -13.21 30.88
C ASN A 2 6.69 -13.15 29.92
N GLU A 3 7.90 -13.53 30.36
CA GLU A 3 9.13 -13.53 29.53
C GLU A 3 8.97 -14.38 28.26
N ASN A 4 8.24 -15.49 28.32
CA ASN A 4 7.93 -16.33 27.16
C ASN A 4 7.10 -15.59 26.11
N VAL A 5 6.10 -14.79 26.52
CA VAL A 5 5.28 -13.97 25.61
C VAL A 5 6.12 -12.89 24.95
N LEU A 6 7.08 -12.30 25.68
CA LEU A 6 8.03 -11.31 25.13
C LEU A 6 8.97 -11.93 24.08
N ALA A 7 9.48 -13.13 24.34
CA ALA A 7 10.30 -13.84 23.36
C ALA A 7 9.54 -14.15 22.07
N LYS A 8 8.30 -14.65 22.20
CA LYS A 8 7.40 -14.88 21.06
C LYS A 8 7.09 -13.58 20.30
N LEU A 9 6.85 -12.48 21.03
CA LEU A 9 6.55 -11.17 20.43
C LEU A 9 7.69 -10.70 19.52
N LYS A 10 8.94 -10.79 19.95
CA LYS A 10 10.11 -10.43 19.13
C LYS A 10 10.15 -11.21 17.82
N ILE A 11 10.00 -12.55 17.88
CA ILE A 11 10.04 -13.42 16.71
C ILE A 11 8.88 -13.12 15.75
N LEU A 12 7.67 -13.02 16.27
CA LEU A 12 6.45 -12.94 15.45
C LEU A 12 6.18 -11.52 14.93
N ALA A 13 6.60 -10.49 15.64
CA ALA A 13 6.57 -9.12 15.13
C ALA A 13 7.62 -8.90 14.04
N GLU A 14 8.81 -9.47 14.20
CA GLU A 14 9.84 -9.41 13.15
C GLU A 14 9.41 -10.16 11.89
N SER A 15 8.81 -11.33 12.03
CA SER A 15 8.24 -12.08 10.90
C SER A 15 7.12 -11.31 10.18
N ALA A 16 6.33 -10.52 10.91
CA ALA A 16 5.23 -9.74 10.34
C ALA A 16 5.68 -8.48 9.55
N LYS A 17 6.94 -8.03 9.67
CA LYS A 17 7.40 -6.81 8.99
C LYS A 17 7.32 -6.88 7.46
N TYR A 18 7.37 -8.09 6.90
CA TYR A 18 7.27 -8.34 5.46
C TYR A 18 5.84 -8.27 4.92
N ASP A 19 4.82 -8.28 5.78
CA ASP A 19 3.44 -8.01 5.41
C ASP A 19 3.25 -6.50 5.27
N VAL A 20 2.83 -6.01 4.10
CA VAL A 20 2.55 -4.59 3.92
C VAL A 20 1.12 -4.30 4.33
N SER A 21 0.95 -3.59 5.44
CA SER A 21 -0.35 -3.10 5.92
C SER A 21 -0.47 -1.58 5.82
N CYS A 22 0.66 -0.93 5.62
CA CYS A 22 0.78 0.52 5.51
C CYS A 22 2.05 0.87 4.75
N SER A 23 2.07 1.99 4.06
CA SER A 23 3.30 2.61 3.58
C SER A 23 4.05 3.19 4.79
N SER A 24 4.77 2.33 5.53
CA SER A 24 5.54 2.80 6.66
C SER A 24 6.78 3.54 6.17
N SER A 25 6.85 4.82 6.42
CA SER A 25 8.14 5.51 6.46
C SER A 25 8.96 4.90 7.61
N GLY A 26 9.89 4.02 7.26
CA GLY A 26 10.75 3.36 8.24
C GLY A 26 11.68 4.35 8.91
N THR A 27 11.25 4.97 10.01
CA THR A 27 12.15 5.66 10.92
C THR A 27 12.71 4.64 11.90
N VAL A 28 13.94 4.26 11.72
CA VAL A 28 14.70 3.48 12.70
C VAL A 28 15.26 4.44 13.73
N ARG A 29 14.55 4.65 14.84
CA ARG A 29 15.12 5.28 16.04
C ARG A 29 15.37 4.20 17.09
N SER A 30 16.60 4.07 17.53
CA SER A 30 16.95 3.29 18.73
C SER A 30 17.04 4.22 19.93
N ASN A 31 16.46 3.81 21.08
CA ASN A 31 16.69 4.52 22.34
C ASN A 31 18.18 4.44 22.74
N LYS A 32 18.74 5.58 23.04
CA LYS A 32 20.05 5.64 23.72
C LYS A 32 19.82 5.62 25.23
N PRO A 33 20.65 4.94 26.01
CA PRO A 33 20.58 5.02 27.48
C PRO A 33 20.53 6.47 27.96
N GLY A 34 19.59 6.79 28.84
CA GLY A 34 19.42 8.16 29.38
C GLY A 34 18.57 9.11 28.55
N THR A 35 17.94 8.68 27.46
CA THR A 35 17.01 9.52 26.68
C THR A 35 15.54 9.16 26.93
N LEU A 36 14.67 10.17 27.01
CA LEU A 36 13.22 10.02 27.07
C LEU A 36 12.67 9.86 25.65
N GLY A 37 11.79 8.88 25.44
CA GLY A 37 11.07 8.66 24.18
C GLY A 37 10.81 7.19 23.89
N ASN A 38 9.80 6.90 23.08
CA ASN A 38 9.45 5.55 22.68
C ASN A 38 10.37 5.07 21.55
N THR A 39 10.94 3.88 21.69
CA THR A 39 11.58 3.16 20.60
C THR A 39 10.50 2.67 19.63
N VAL A 40 10.58 3.09 18.39
CA VAL A 40 9.70 2.61 17.30
C VAL A 40 10.22 1.29 16.69
N GLY A 41 11.16 0.62 17.32
CA GLY A 41 11.77 -0.59 16.79
C GLY A 41 11.48 -1.84 17.64
N GLY A 42 10.98 -2.90 17.03
CA GLY A 42 10.99 -4.24 17.61
C GLY A 42 9.72 -4.73 18.29
N TRP A 43 8.68 -3.91 18.47
CA TRP A 43 7.45 -4.29 19.18
C TRP A 43 6.25 -4.55 18.28
N GLY A 44 6.42 -4.59 16.96
CA GLY A 44 5.35 -4.86 16.01
C GLY A 44 4.32 -3.74 15.85
N ILE A 45 4.59 -2.53 16.34
CA ILE A 45 3.68 -1.39 16.15
C ILE A 45 3.94 -0.75 14.80
N CYS A 46 2.91 -0.67 13.96
CA CYS A 46 2.92 0.02 12.69
C CYS A 46 1.86 1.13 12.67
N HIS A 47 2.03 2.06 11.74
CA HIS A 47 1.10 3.16 11.56
C HIS A 47 0.40 3.00 10.21
N SER A 48 -0.94 3.07 10.21
CA SER A 48 -1.78 3.04 9.01
C SER A 48 -2.59 4.32 8.92
N PHE A 49 -2.82 4.83 7.71
CA PHE A 49 -3.66 6.00 7.51
C PHE A 49 -5.10 5.57 7.24
N ALA A 50 -6.04 6.14 7.99
CA ALA A 50 -7.47 6.03 7.73
C ALA A 50 -7.87 6.88 6.50
N GLU A 51 -9.07 6.65 5.95
CA GLU A 51 -9.58 7.42 4.81
C GLU A 51 -9.74 8.92 5.11
N ASP A 52 -9.93 9.28 6.37
CA ASP A 52 -10.01 10.67 6.87
C ASP A 52 -8.63 11.33 7.10
N GLY A 53 -7.54 10.62 6.78
CA GLY A 53 -6.16 11.10 6.93
C GLY A 53 -5.57 10.94 8.33
N ARG A 54 -6.30 10.38 9.32
CA ARG A 54 -5.75 10.08 10.64
C ARG A 54 -4.77 8.92 10.57
N CYS A 55 -3.71 9.02 11.36
CA CYS A 55 -2.75 7.95 11.57
C CYS A 55 -3.26 7.04 12.70
N ILE A 56 -3.42 5.76 12.42
CA ILE A 56 -3.85 4.72 13.36
C ILE A 56 -2.67 3.83 13.69
N SER A 57 -2.37 3.67 14.98
CA SER A 57 -1.34 2.75 15.47
C SER A 57 -1.91 1.33 15.60
N LEU A 58 -1.26 0.36 14.97
CA LEU A 58 -1.69 -1.04 14.97
C LEU A 58 -0.60 -1.95 15.54
N LEU A 59 -0.99 -2.91 16.37
CA LEU A 59 -0.16 -4.07 16.64
C LEU A 59 -0.19 -4.97 15.40
N LYS A 60 0.92 -5.03 14.69
CA LYS A 60 1.10 -5.86 13.50
C LYS A 60 1.90 -7.10 13.88
N ILE A 61 1.24 -8.25 13.88
CA ILE A 61 1.83 -9.48 14.40
C ILE A 61 1.31 -10.71 13.68
N MET A 62 2.10 -11.77 13.73
CA MET A 62 1.66 -13.10 13.30
C MET A 62 1.19 -13.93 14.49
N LEU A 63 0.13 -14.73 14.28
CA LEU A 63 -0.27 -15.75 15.24
C LEU A 63 0.81 -16.83 15.37
N THR A 64 1.39 -17.22 14.23
CA THR A 64 2.51 -18.14 14.16
C THR A 64 3.34 -17.89 12.90
N ASN A 65 4.64 -18.12 12.97
CA ASN A 65 5.52 -18.16 11.79
C ASN A 65 5.89 -19.59 11.37
N TYR A 66 5.32 -20.63 12.01
CA TYR A 66 5.30 -21.97 11.42
C TYR A 66 4.41 -21.96 10.19
N CYS A 67 4.88 -22.58 9.11
CA CYS A 67 4.11 -22.65 7.87
C CYS A 67 4.35 -24.01 7.20
N ILE A 68 3.29 -24.63 6.67
CA ILE A 68 3.39 -25.86 5.87
C ILE A 68 3.75 -25.58 4.42
N TYR A 69 3.63 -24.32 3.97
CA TYR A 69 3.94 -23.88 2.60
C TYR A 69 5.41 -23.54 2.44
N ASP A 70 5.91 -23.71 1.21
CA ASP A 70 7.31 -23.43 0.86
C ASP A 70 7.44 -22.33 -0.20
N CYS A 71 6.68 -21.24 -0.03
CA CYS A 71 6.70 -20.10 -0.94
C CYS A 71 8.11 -19.49 -1.03
N ALA A 72 8.72 -19.50 -2.22
CA ALA A 72 10.10 -19.08 -2.45
C ALA A 72 10.42 -17.68 -1.94
N TYR A 73 9.48 -16.75 -2.08
CA TYR A 73 9.63 -15.35 -1.68
C TYR A 73 9.43 -15.08 -0.18
N CYS A 74 8.98 -16.08 0.60
CA CYS A 74 8.59 -15.88 2.00
C CYS A 74 9.71 -16.23 2.96
N ILE A 75 10.00 -15.33 3.93
CA ILE A 75 10.96 -15.62 4.99
C ILE A 75 10.51 -16.80 5.87
N ASN A 76 9.20 -16.95 6.07
CA ASN A 76 8.60 -17.96 6.94
C ASN A 76 8.31 -19.28 6.22
N ARG A 77 8.85 -19.51 5.02
CA ARG A 77 8.69 -20.77 4.29
C ARG A 77 9.17 -21.95 5.12
N ARG A 78 8.59 -23.14 4.88
CA ARG A 78 8.87 -24.36 5.63
C ARG A 78 10.36 -24.71 5.69
N SER A 79 11.07 -24.58 4.57
CA SER A 79 12.46 -24.97 4.43
C SER A 79 13.48 -24.00 5.03
N ASN A 80 13.06 -22.81 5.49
CA ASN A 80 13.97 -21.87 6.14
C ASN A 80 14.22 -22.27 7.59
N ASP A 81 15.51 -22.32 7.97
CA ASP A 81 15.94 -22.45 9.36
C ASP A 81 15.96 -21.09 10.04
N LEU A 82 14.94 -20.83 10.84
CA LEU A 82 14.78 -19.58 11.59
C LEU A 82 14.01 -19.83 12.89
N PRO A 83 14.17 -18.97 13.91
CA PRO A 83 13.41 -19.09 15.15
C PRO A 83 11.91 -19.09 14.87
N ARG A 84 11.22 -20.11 15.39
CA ARG A 84 9.78 -20.28 15.22
C ARG A 84 9.06 -20.10 16.54
N ALA A 85 7.89 -19.47 16.47
CA ALA A 85 7.02 -19.26 17.63
C ALA A 85 5.55 -19.37 17.24
N THR A 86 4.71 -19.64 18.23
CA THR A 86 3.25 -19.64 18.10
C THR A 86 2.65 -19.07 19.36
N PHE A 87 1.74 -18.10 19.22
CA PHE A 87 0.84 -17.70 20.30
C PHE A 87 -0.32 -18.65 20.45
N SER A 88 -0.75 -18.88 21.68
CA SER A 88 -2.12 -19.33 21.91
C SER A 88 -3.08 -18.18 21.61
N VAL A 89 -4.36 -18.48 21.43
CA VAL A 89 -5.41 -17.45 21.24
C VAL A 89 -5.45 -16.53 22.46
N SER A 90 -5.41 -17.07 23.68
CA SER A 90 -5.43 -16.30 24.94
C SER A 90 -4.21 -15.37 25.06
N GLU A 91 -2.99 -15.86 24.81
CA GLU A 91 -1.77 -15.05 24.86
C GLU A 91 -1.87 -13.83 23.92
N LEU A 92 -2.37 -14.04 22.70
CA LEU A 92 -2.47 -12.95 21.72
C LEU A 92 -3.56 -11.94 22.04
N VAL A 93 -4.69 -12.43 22.56
CA VAL A 93 -5.79 -11.57 23.03
C VAL A 93 -5.32 -10.72 24.21
N GLU A 94 -4.71 -11.32 25.22
CA GLU A 94 -4.17 -10.61 26.38
C GLU A 94 -3.12 -9.59 25.99
N LEU A 95 -2.18 -9.96 25.11
CA LEU A 95 -1.15 -9.05 24.58
C LEU A 95 -1.77 -7.84 23.89
N THR A 96 -2.78 -8.07 23.03
CA THR A 96 -3.50 -7.00 22.33
C THR A 96 -4.17 -6.05 23.30
N MET A 97 -4.86 -6.60 24.31
CA MET A 97 -5.55 -5.80 25.32
C MET A 97 -4.59 -5.03 26.23
N GLU A 98 -3.46 -5.61 26.58
CA GLU A 98 -2.37 -4.92 27.33
C GLU A 98 -1.84 -3.71 26.57
N PHE A 99 -1.56 -3.85 25.28
CA PHE A 99 -1.07 -2.76 24.43
C PHE A 99 -2.15 -1.67 24.23
N TYR A 100 -3.39 -2.08 24.07
CA TYR A 100 -4.52 -1.16 23.92
C TYR A 100 -4.77 -0.35 25.19
N ARG A 101 -4.82 -0.98 26.36
CA ARG A 101 -5.02 -0.31 27.66
C ARG A 101 -3.92 0.70 27.98
N ARG A 102 -2.69 0.47 27.49
CA ARG A 102 -1.55 1.38 27.64
C ARG A 102 -1.49 2.46 26.55
N ASN A 103 -2.49 2.56 25.68
CA ASN A 103 -2.55 3.49 24.55
C ASN A 103 -1.36 3.36 23.57
N TYR A 104 -0.77 2.17 23.45
CA TYR A 104 0.30 1.92 22.48
C TYR A 104 -0.28 1.68 21.07
N ILE A 105 -1.49 1.16 21.00
CA ILE A 105 -2.19 0.81 19.75
C ILE A 105 -3.67 1.21 19.80
N GLU A 106 -4.23 1.43 18.63
CA GLU A 106 -5.67 1.64 18.40
C GLU A 106 -6.31 0.43 17.73
N GLY A 107 -5.52 -0.57 17.32
CA GLY A 107 -6.03 -1.77 16.67
C GLY A 107 -5.00 -2.87 16.50
N LEU A 108 -5.47 -3.97 15.91
CA LEU A 108 -4.73 -5.19 15.62
C LEU A 108 -4.71 -5.44 14.11
N PHE A 109 -3.51 -5.69 13.55
CA PHE A 109 -3.33 -6.34 12.25
C PHE A 109 -2.77 -7.74 12.50
N LEU A 110 -3.55 -8.76 12.18
CA LEU A 110 -3.22 -10.15 12.46
C LEU A 110 -3.07 -10.95 11.17
N SER A 111 -1.90 -11.58 11.03
CA SER A 111 -1.58 -12.55 9.98
C SER A 111 -1.11 -13.87 10.58
N SER A 112 -0.83 -14.86 9.75
CA SER A 112 -0.31 -16.15 10.20
C SER A 112 0.43 -16.88 9.07
N GLY A 113 1.43 -17.69 9.43
CA GLY A 113 1.79 -18.86 8.65
C GLY A 113 0.66 -19.88 8.68
N VAL A 114 0.63 -20.80 7.73
CA VAL A 114 -0.41 -21.83 7.63
C VAL A 114 0.05 -23.08 8.36
N VAL A 115 -0.68 -23.48 9.40
CA VAL A 115 -0.39 -24.67 10.21
C VAL A 115 -1.46 -25.74 9.96
N ARG A 116 -1.09 -26.98 9.78
CA ARG A 116 -1.95 -28.13 9.46
C ARG A 116 -2.68 -27.98 8.13
N ASN A 117 -3.64 -27.05 8.05
CA ASN A 117 -4.38 -26.72 6.84
C ASN A 117 -4.94 -25.26 6.93
N PRO A 118 -5.47 -24.71 5.83
CA PRO A 118 -6.02 -23.36 5.81
C PRO A 118 -7.13 -23.12 6.83
N ASP A 119 -8.08 -24.04 6.95
CA ASP A 119 -9.25 -23.89 7.84
C ASP A 119 -8.85 -23.90 9.30
N TYR A 120 -8.01 -24.84 9.74
CA TYR A 120 -7.51 -24.85 11.11
C TYR A 120 -6.80 -23.55 11.49
N THR A 121 -6.04 -22.97 10.55
CA THR A 121 -5.35 -21.71 10.79
C THR A 121 -6.33 -20.54 10.83
N MET A 122 -7.29 -20.51 9.89
CA MET A 122 -8.29 -19.45 9.82
C MET A 122 -9.21 -19.45 11.03
N GLU A 123 -9.64 -20.60 11.52
CA GLU A 123 -10.43 -20.77 12.75
C GLU A 123 -9.75 -20.09 13.94
N ARG A 124 -8.44 -20.28 14.10
CA ARG A 124 -7.69 -19.66 15.20
C ARG A 124 -7.62 -18.14 15.07
N LEU A 125 -7.45 -17.60 13.84
CA LEU A 125 -7.50 -16.15 13.60
C LEU A 125 -8.88 -15.58 13.93
N VAL A 126 -9.94 -16.27 13.52
CA VAL A 126 -11.32 -15.90 13.79
C VAL A 126 -11.57 -15.92 15.30
N ARG A 127 -11.10 -16.95 16.01
CA ARG A 127 -11.25 -17.06 17.46
C ARG A 127 -10.63 -15.89 18.21
N VAL A 128 -9.44 -15.41 17.79
CA VAL A 128 -8.85 -14.19 18.36
C VAL A 128 -9.79 -12.99 18.21
N ALA A 129 -10.38 -12.80 17.03
CA ALA A 129 -11.29 -11.68 16.80
C ALA A 129 -12.59 -11.81 17.61
N ILE A 130 -13.15 -13.02 17.72
CA ILE A 130 -14.33 -13.31 18.55
C ILE A 130 -14.04 -12.97 20.01
N ASP A 131 -12.97 -13.50 20.58
CA ASP A 131 -12.63 -13.30 21.99
C ASP A 131 -12.37 -11.81 22.28
N LEU A 132 -11.68 -11.10 21.39
CA LEU A 132 -11.52 -9.64 21.50
C LEU A 132 -12.88 -8.92 21.52
N ARG A 133 -13.78 -9.24 20.59
CA ARG A 133 -15.08 -8.55 20.48
C ARG A 133 -16.07 -8.93 21.56
N GLN A 134 -16.23 -10.22 21.83
CA GLN A 134 -17.29 -10.73 22.71
C GLN A 134 -16.87 -10.79 24.17
N VAL A 135 -15.66 -11.29 24.46
CA VAL A 135 -15.18 -11.46 25.84
C VAL A 135 -14.63 -10.15 26.38
N TYR A 136 -13.73 -9.52 25.64
CA TYR A 136 -13.04 -8.31 26.11
C TYR A 136 -13.71 -7.00 25.68
N ARG A 137 -14.78 -7.07 24.87
CA ARG A 137 -15.52 -5.90 24.32
C ARG A 137 -14.60 -4.88 23.66
N PHE A 138 -13.57 -5.37 22.98
CA PHE A 138 -12.60 -4.56 22.30
C PHE A 138 -13.23 -3.81 21.12
N ASN A 139 -13.23 -2.48 21.16
CA ASN A 139 -13.80 -1.62 20.13
C ASN A 139 -12.76 -1.01 19.21
N GLY A 140 -11.49 -1.43 19.30
CA GLY A 140 -10.42 -1.00 18.41
C GLY A 140 -10.54 -1.66 17.03
N TYR A 141 -9.75 -1.16 16.07
CA TYR A 141 -9.73 -1.67 14.69
C TYR A 141 -9.11 -3.08 14.62
N ILE A 142 -9.77 -3.99 13.90
CA ILE A 142 -9.27 -5.35 13.65
C ILE A 142 -9.14 -5.57 12.14
N HIS A 143 -7.93 -5.84 11.68
CA HIS A 143 -7.64 -6.28 10.33
C HIS A 143 -7.11 -7.72 10.37
N LEU A 144 -7.85 -8.66 9.78
CA LEU A 144 -7.42 -10.05 9.63
C LEU A 144 -6.94 -10.31 8.21
N LYS A 145 -5.79 -10.95 8.09
CA LYS A 145 -5.32 -11.51 6.83
C LYS A 145 -5.90 -12.92 6.68
N SER A 146 -6.89 -13.06 5.81
CA SER A 146 -7.52 -14.33 5.51
C SER A 146 -6.53 -15.30 4.88
N ILE A 147 -6.65 -16.57 5.23
CA ILE A 147 -5.77 -17.62 4.72
C ILE A 147 -6.25 -18.05 3.33
N PRO A 148 -5.36 -18.09 2.31
CA PRO A 148 -5.69 -18.65 1.01
C PRO A 148 -6.20 -20.08 1.13
N GLY A 149 -7.33 -20.39 0.49
CA GLY A 149 -7.98 -21.70 0.56
C GLY A 149 -8.85 -21.95 1.78
N ALA A 150 -9.04 -20.96 2.66
CA ALA A 150 -9.98 -21.06 3.78
C ALA A 150 -11.43 -21.17 3.29
N SER A 151 -12.24 -21.96 4.00
CA SER A 151 -13.65 -22.20 3.71
C SER A 151 -14.48 -20.91 3.78
N ARG A 152 -15.60 -20.92 3.06
CA ARG A 152 -16.54 -19.79 3.01
C ARG A 152 -17.08 -19.44 4.39
N GLU A 153 -17.38 -20.46 5.18
CA GLU A 153 -17.95 -20.33 6.52
C GLU A 153 -17.00 -19.53 7.43
N LEU A 154 -15.73 -19.89 7.47
CA LEU A 154 -14.73 -19.22 8.30
C LEU A 154 -14.42 -17.80 7.80
N VAL A 155 -14.41 -17.57 6.49
CA VAL A 155 -14.24 -16.22 5.94
C VAL A 155 -15.44 -15.33 6.27
N ASN A 156 -16.66 -15.90 6.23
CA ASN A 156 -17.87 -15.18 6.60
C ASN A 156 -17.88 -14.88 8.10
N GLU A 157 -17.51 -15.82 8.93
CA GLU A 157 -17.41 -15.60 10.37
C GLU A 157 -16.37 -14.50 10.69
N ALA A 158 -15.20 -14.55 10.05
CA ALA A 158 -14.18 -13.50 10.20
C ALA A 158 -14.73 -12.09 9.87
N GLY A 159 -15.56 -11.99 8.84
CA GLY A 159 -16.14 -10.72 8.39
C GLY A 159 -17.10 -10.07 9.40
N LEU A 160 -17.70 -10.86 10.27
CA LEU A 160 -18.59 -10.35 11.34
C LEU A 160 -17.81 -9.69 12.49
N TYR A 161 -16.54 -10.08 12.70
CA TYR A 161 -15.73 -9.60 13.82
C TYR A 161 -14.58 -8.69 13.44
N ALA A 162 -14.14 -8.74 12.18
CA ALA A 162 -13.08 -7.87 11.65
C ALA A 162 -13.65 -6.63 10.97
N ASP A 163 -12.94 -5.50 11.09
CA ASP A 163 -13.27 -4.29 10.33
C ASP A 163 -12.81 -4.40 8.89
N ARG A 164 -11.67 -5.06 8.64
CA ARG A 164 -11.13 -5.32 7.31
C ARG A 164 -10.62 -6.75 7.19
N LEU A 165 -10.87 -7.32 6.02
CA LEU A 165 -10.24 -8.58 5.60
C LEU A 165 -9.28 -8.32 4.45
N SER A 166 -8.19 -9.07 4.38
CA SER A 166 -7.28 -9.06 3.23
C SER A 166 -6.91 -10.47 2.81
N VAL A 167 -6.76 -10.65 1.51
CA VAL A 167 -6.19 -11.85 0.90
C VAL A 167 -5.13 -11.37 -0.08
N ASN A 168 -3.90 -11.82 0.07
CA ASN A 168 -2.84 -11.36 -0.81
C ASN A 168 -2.84 -12.15 -2.12
N VAL A 169 -2.82 -11.44 -3.25
CA VAL A 169 -2.57 -12.06 -4.56
C VAL A 169 -1.13 -12.52 -4.68
N GLU A 170 -0.20 -11.80 -4.08
CA GLU A 170 1.25 -11.98 -4.08
C GLU A 170 1.85 -11.80 -5.49
N ILE A 171 1.55 -12.72 -6.43
CA ILE A 171 2.10 -12.74 -7.79
C ILE A 171 0.96 -12.60 -8.80
N PRO A 172 1.03 -11.65 -9.76
CA PRO A 172 -0.03 -11.35 -10.71
C PRO A 172 -0.40 -12.50 -11.64
N LYS A 173 0.58 -13.23 -12.17
CA LYS A 173 0.35 -14.34 -13.11
C LYS A 173 0.33 -15.68 -12.37
N GLU A 174 -0.65 -16.53 -12.68
CA GLU A 174 -0.84 -17.82 -12.00
C GLU A 174 0.33 -18.77 -12.23
N GLU A 175 0.90 -18.78 -13.43
CA GLU A 175 2.08 -19.58 -13.77
C GLU A 175 3.27 -19.24 -12.88
N ASN A 176 3.53 -17.95 -12.64
CA ASN A 176 4.60 -17.47 -11.77
C ASN A 176 4.27 -17.70 -10.29
N LEU A 177 2.99 -17.60 -9.91
CA LEU A 177 2.56 -17.97 -8.56
C LEU A 177 2.84 -19.43 -8.27
N LYS A 178 2.46 -20.35 -9.18
CA LYS A 178 2.72 -21.79 -9.05
C LYS A 178 4.20 -22.12 -9.03
N LEU A 179 5.01 -21.40 -9.81
CA LEU A 179 6.46 -21.57 -9.80
C LEU A 179 7.07 -21.22 -8.44
N LEU A 180 6.64 -20.11 -7.83
CA LEU A 180 7.23 -19.62 -6.58
C LEU A 180 6.52 -20.12 -5.32
N ALA A 181 5.27 -20.52 -5.41
CA ALA A 181 4.43 -21.00 -4.31
C ALA A 181 3.54 -22.16 -4.78
N PRO A 182 4.12 -23.36 -4.99
CA PRO A 182 3.43 -24.50 -5.63
C PRO A 182 2.17 -24.98 -4.87
N GLU A 183 2.08 -24.68 -3.56
CA GLU A 183 0.90 -25.01 -2.76
C GLU A 183 -0.24 -23.97 -2.87
N LYS A 184 -0.06 -22.93 -3.69
CA LYS A 184 -1.06 -21.88 -3.93
C LYS A 184 -1.48 -21.85 -5.40
N ASP A 185 -2.71 -21.44 -5.63
CA ASP A 185 -3.25 -21.12 -6.94
C ASP A 185 -4.13 -19.85 -6.86
N HIS A 186 -4.44 -19.28 -7.99
CA HIS A 186 -5.34 -18.10 -8.04
C HIS A 186 -6.73 -18.42 -7.49
N LYS A 187 -7.22 -19.67 -7.62
CA LYS A 187 -8.52 -20.07 -7.09
C LYS A 187 -8.56 -19.94 -5.57
N SER A 188 -7.53 -20.44 -4.87
CA SER A 188 -7.42 -20.36 -3.42
C SER A 188 -7.31 -18.92 -2.89
N VAL A 189 -6.83 -17.98 -3.72
CA VAL A 189 -6.73 -16.56 -3.41
C VAL A 189 -8.03 -15.81 -3.73
N PHE A 190 -8.58 -16.00 -4.94
CA PHE A 190 -9.73 -15.22 -5.40
C PHE A 190 -11.06 -15.72 -4.85
N ALA A 191 -11.18 -17.00 -4.43
CA ALA A 191 -12.42 -17.48 -3.81
C ALA A 191 -12.73 -16.77 -2.48
N PRO A 192 -11.80 -16.68 -1.50
CA PRO A 192 -12.03 -15.89 -0.29
C PRO A 192 -12.31 -14.42 -0.58
N MET A 193 -11.66 -13.80 -1.57
CA MET A 193 -11.97 -12.41 -1.97
C MET A 193 -13.42 -12.26 -2.43
N LYS A 194 -13.95 -13.26 -3.17
CA LYS A 194 -15.34 -13.29 -3.61
C LYS A 194 -16.30 -13.43 -2.43
N TYR A 195 -15.98 -14.28 -1.45
CA TYR A 195 -16.80 -14.46 -0.24
C TYR A 195 -16.88 -13.16 0.56
N ILE A 196 -15.73 -12.48 0.75
CA ILE A 196 -15.68 -11.17 1.42
C ILE A 196 -16.53 -10.14 0.65
N GLN A 197 -16.43 -10.12 -0.68
CA GLN A 197 -17.24 -9.21 -1.50
C GLN A 197 -18.73 -9.44 -1.30
N GLN A 198 -19.16 -10.69 -1.36
CA GLN A 198 -20.56 -11.07 -1.15
C GLN A 198 -21.06 -10.64 0.23
N GLY A 199 -20.35 -11.01 1.29
CA GLY A 199 -20.73 -10.65 2.67
C GLY A 199 -20.80 -9.13 2.92
N VAL A 200 -19.89 -8.33 2.32
CA VAL A 200 -19.97 -6.86 2.42
C VAL A 200 -21.20 -6.30 1.69
N LEU A 201 -21.53 -6.84 0.52
CA LEU A 201 -22.69 -6.37 -0.26
C LEU A 201 -24.00 -6.77 0.43
N GLU A 202 -24.13 -8.03 0.83
CA GLU A 202 -25.28 -8.54 1.60
C GLU A 202 -25.51 -7.72 2.89
N SER A 203 -24.46 -7.50 3.67
CA SER A 203 -24.55 -6.68 4.88
C SER A 203 -24.99 -5.24 4.61
N LYS A 204 -24.57 -4.64 3.49
CA LYS A 204 -25.01 -3.29 3.10
C LYS A 204 -26.50 -3.27 2.76
N GLU A 205 -26.99 -4.26 2.00
CA GLU A 205 -28.40 -4.37 1.63
C GLU A 205 -29.30 -4.64 2.85
N GLU A 206 -28.88 -5.57 3.73
CA GLU A 206 -29.60 -5.87 4.97
C GLU A 206 -29.68 -4.65 5.88
N ARG A 207 -28.63 -3.86 5.99
CA ARG A 207 -28.61 -2.65 6.82
C ARG A 207 -29.43 -1.50 6.25
N GLN A 208 -29.76 -1.52 4.96
CA GLN A 208 -30.76 -0.60 4.40
C GLN A 208 -32.18 -0.98 4.85
N LYS A 209 -32.44 -2.29 5.03
CA LYS A 209 -33.75 -2.82 5.45
C LYS A 209 -33.89 -2.86 6.98
N PHE A 210 -32.82 -3.26 7.68
CA PHE A 210 -32.81 -3.50 9.11
C PHE A 210 -31.68 -2.73 9.80
N ARG A 211 -32.03 -1.72 10.59
CA ARG A 211 -31.06 -0.84 11.29
C ARG A 211 -30.02 -1.58 12.14
N HIS A 212 -30.41 -2.71 12.73
CA HIS A 212 -29.57 -3.51 13.63
C HIS A 212 -28.88 -4.71 12.96
N ALA A 213 -29.00 -4.86 11.63
CA ALA A 213 -28.29 -5.92 10.93
C ALA A 213 -26.78 -5.82 11.18
N PRO A 214 -26.08 -6.96 11.37
CA PRO A 214 -24.66 -6.97 11.70
C PRO A 214 -23.83 -6.33 10.58
N ARG A 215 -22.73 -5.68 10.97
CA ARG A 215 -21.75 -5.18 10.01
C ARG A 215 -20.83 -6.31 9.59
N PHE A 216 -20.50 -6.35 8.33
CA PHE A 216 -19.54 -7.29 7.78
C PHE A 216 -18.38 -6.52 7.16
N ALA A 217 -17.17 -6.69 7.69
CA ALA A 217 -15.93 -6.05 7.24
C ALA A 217 -16.16 -4.61 6.74
N PRO A 218 -16.63 -3.68 7.59
CA PRO A 218 -17.10 -2.34 7.16
C PRO A 218 -16.04 -1.50 6.46
N ALA A 219 -14.75 -1.75 6.72
CA ALA A 219 -13.64 -1.12 6.01
C ALA A 219 -13.26 -1.83 4.69
N GLY A 220 -14.06 -2.84 4.27
CA GLY A 220 -13.89 -3.55 3.02
C GLY A 220 -12.68 -4.48 2.98
N GLN A 221 -12.22 -4.80 1.78
CA GLN A 221 -11.07 -5.69 1.59
C GLN A 221 -9.85 -4.98 0.98
N SER A 222 -8.70 -5.58 1.19
CA SER A 222 -7.44 -5.17 0.58
C SER A 222 -6.63 -6.39 0.12
N THR A 223 -5.62 -6.14 -0.71
CA THR A 223 -4.69 -7.16 -1.20
C THR A 223 -3.29 -6.59 -1.30
N GLN A 224 -2.32 -7.46 -1.51
CA GLN A 224 -0.91 -7.11 -1.72
C GLN A 224 -0.36 -7.85 -2.91
N VAL A 225 0.49 -7.17 -3.68
CA VAL A 225 1.27 -7.71 -4.80
C VAL A 225 2.75 -7.49 -4.51
N ILE A 226 3.57 -8.51 -4.76
CA ILE A 226 5.02 -8.44 -4.65
C ILE A 226 5.59 -7.94 -5.97
N VAL A 227 6.43 -6.92 -5.92
CA VAL A 227 7.00 -6.25 -7.09
C VAL A 227 8.43 -6.69 -7.29
N GLY A 228 8.75 -7.25 -8.45
CA GLY A 228 10.11 -7.61 -8.82
C GLY A 228 10.60 -8.96 -8.28
N ALA A 229 9.70 -9.83 -7.79
CA ALA A 229 10.03 -11.24 -7.53
C ALA A 229 9.97 -12.09 -8.81
N THR A 230 9.26 -11.62 -9.81
CA THR A 230 8.99 -12.25 -11.10
C THR A 230 9.08 -11.22 -12.21
N SER A 231 8.98 -11.65 -13.46
CA SER A 231 9.20 -10.83 -14.66
C SER A 231 7.98 -10.03 -15.12
N GLU A 232 6.90 -9.95 -14.32
CA GLU A 232 5.74 -9.15 -14.70
C GLU A 232 6.10 -7.67 -14.89
N SER A 233 5.57 -7.10 -15.97
CA SER A 233 5.65 -5.67 -16.25
C SER A 233 4.77 -4.87 -15.29
N ASP A 234 5.01 -3.57 -15.19
CA ASP A 234 4.11 -2.67 -14.45
C ASP A 234 2.73 -2.62 -15.10
N LYS A 235 2.63 -2.85 -16.40
CA LYS A 235 1.38 -3.01 -17.13
C LYS A 235 0.57 -4.19 -16.59
N ASP A 236 1.15 -5.39 -16.45
CA ASP A 236 0.49 -6.56 -15.88
C ASP A 236 -0.05 -6.26 -14.46
N ILE A 237 0.76 -5.60 -13.64
CA ILE A 237 0.41 -5.25 -12.25
C ILE A 237 -0.74 -4.24 -12.21
N LEU A 238 -0.69 -3.18 -13.03
CA LEU A 238 -1.70 -2.13 -13.05
C LEU A 238 -3.04 -2.60 -13.65
N PHE A 239 -3.03 -3.47 -14.67
CA PHE A 239 -4.25 -4.11 -15.19
C PHE A 239 -4.92 -4.97 -14.13
N LEU A 240 -4.16 -5.80 -13.41
CA LEU A 240 -4.68 -6.56 -12.28
C LEU A 240 -5.29 -5.63 -11.21
N SER A 241 -4.57 -4.57 -10.84
CA SER A 241 -5.01 -3.61 -9.83
C SER A 241 -6.29 -2.89 -10.25
N SER A 242 -6.39 -2.47 -11.51
CA SER A 242 -7.59 -1.85 -12.08
C SER A 242 -8.79 -2.80 -12.07
N ALA A 243 -8.59 -4.06 -12.48
CA ALA A 243 -9.62 -5.09 -12.41
C ALA A 243 -10.11 -5.36 -10.98
N LEU A 244 -9.19 -5.32 -10.01
CA LEU A 244 -9.53 -5.46 -8.59
C LEU A 244 -10.31 -4.26 -8.05
N TYR A 245 -9.96 -3.03 -8.43
CA TYR A 245 -10.69 -1.81 -8.06
C TYR A 245 -12.08 -1.72 -8.73
N GLY A 246 -12.29 -2.38 -9.86
CA GLY A 246 -13.62 -2.57 -10.44
C GLY A 246 -14.58 -3.34 -9.52
N ARG A 247 -14.09 -4.03 -8.49
CA ARG A 247 -14.92 -4.70 -7.48
C ARG A 247 -15.29 -3.71 -6.37
N PRO A 248 -16.58 -3.52 -6.04
CA PRO A 248 -17.03 -2.43 -5.15
C PRO A 248 -16.44 -2.44 -3.74
N THR A 249 -15.94 -3.60 -3.29
CA THR A 249 -15.45 -3.81 -1.92
C THR A 249 -13.93 -3.71 -1.79
N MET A 250 -13.20 -3.72 -2.92
CA MET A 250 -11.75 -3.57 -2.92
C MET A 250 -11.38 -2.12 -2.61
N LYS A 251 -10.72 -1.89 -1.48
CA LYS A 251 -10.34 -0.55 -1.01
C LYS A 251 -8.88 -0.22 -1.32
N ARG A 252 -8.01 -1.23 -1.29
CA ARG A 252 -6.57 -0.99 -1.47
C ARG A 252 -5.86 -2.20 -2.08
N VAL A 253 -5.04 -1.93 -3.07
CA VAL A 253 -3.96 -2.81 -3.53
C VAL A 253 -2.65 -2.26 -2.97
N TYR A 254 -1.90 -3.08 -2.25
CA TYR A 254 -0.58 -2.74 -1.75
C TYR A 254 0.47 -3.32 -2.68
N TYR A 255 1.52 -2.55 -2.93
CA TYR A 255 2.69 -2.96 -3.67
C TYR A 255 3.84 -3.12 -2.70
N SER A 256 4.58 -4.22 -2.79
CA SER A 256 5.72 -4.50 -1.92
C SER A 256 6.92 -4.89 -2.76
N GLY A 257 7.95 -4.08 -2.74
CA GLY A 257 9.21 -4.43 -3.38
C GLY A 257 9.76 -5.73 -2.81
N TYR A 258 10.09 -6.68 -3.67
CA TYR A 258 10.64 -7.96 -3.27
C TYR A 258 11.95 -7.77 -2.48
N VAL A 259 11.99 -8.35 -1.27
CA VAL A 259 13.19 -8.42 -0.43
C VAL A 259 13.84 -9.78 -0.64
N SER A 260 15.10 -9.79 -1.04
CA SER A 260 15.84 -11.03 -1.32
C SER A 260 16.25 -11.74 -0.02
N VAL A 261 15.30 -12.43 0.61
CA VAL A 261 15.51 -13.17 1.87
C VAL A 261 16.01 -14.60 1.64
N ASN A 262 15.73 -15.19 0.47
CA ASN A 262 16.07 -16.56 0.11
C ASN A 262 17.02 -16.56 -1.09
N THR A 263 18.21 -16.02 -0.91
CA THR A 263 19.22 -15.82 -1.98
C THR A 263 19.72 -17.09 -2.64
N TYR A 264 19.51 -18.24 -1.99
CA TYR A 264 19.88 -19.57 -2.51
C TYR A 264 18.84 -20.14 -3.48
N ASP A 265 17.62 -19.58 -3.51
CA ASP A 265 16.55 -20.08 -4.40
C ASP A 265 16.70 -19.48 -5.80
N LYS A 266 17.12 -20.30 -6.76
CA LYS A 266 17.39 -19.89 -8.15
C LYS A 266 16.16 -19.44 -8.93
N ARG A 267 14.94 -19.67 -8.42
CA ARG A 267 13.69 -19.20 -9.03
C ARG A 267 13.45 -17.71 -8.81
N LEU A 268 14.19 -17.10 -7.88
CA LEU A 268 14.07 -15.72 -7.49
C LEU A 268 15.22 -14.89 -8.04
N PRO A 269 14.98 -13.61 -8.39
CA PRO A 269 16.05 -12.73 -8.82
C PRO A 269 16.99 -12.38 -7.67
N ALA A 270 18.28 -12.37 -7.94
CA ALA A 270 19.32 -11.95 -7.01
C ALA A 270 19.38 -10.41 -6.93
N LEU A 271 18.48 -9.78 -6.22
CA LEU A 271 18.45 -8.32 -6.05
C LEU A 271 19.35 -7.91 -4.88
N LYS A 272 20.25 -6.94 -5.11
CA LYS A 272 21.05 -6.33 -4.03
C LYS A 272 20.19 -5.49 -3.06
N GLN A 273 19.12 -4.88 -3.55
CA GLN A 273 18.18 -4.06 -2.79
C GLN A 273 16.76 -4.23 -3.35
N PRO A 274 15.72 -4.11 -2.51
CA PRO A 274 14.34 -4.10 -2.98
C PRO A 274 14.10 -2.99 -4.01
N PRO A 275 13.24 -3.20 -5.02
CA PRO A 275 12.95 -2.22 -6.07
C PRO A 275 12.02 -1.09 -5.55
N LEU A 276 12.46 -0.36 -4.53
CA LEU A 276 11.65 0.67 -3.84
C LEU A 276 11.21 1.81 -4.76
N VAL A 277 12.03 2.17 -5.75
CA VAL A 277 11.64 3.21 -6.72
C VAL A 277 10.48 2.73 -7.57
N ARG A 278 10.52 1.48 -8.07
CA ARG A 278 9.43 0.86 -8.84
C ARG A 278 8.16 0.73 -8.00
N GLU A 279 8.28 0.29 -6.74
CA GLU A 279 7.18 0.26 -5.77
C GLU A 279 6.53 1.64 -5.64
N ASN A 280 7.33 2.70 -5.42
CA ASN A 280 6.83 4.06 -5.32
C ASN A 280 6.14 4.55 -6.61
N ARG A 281 6.64 4.18 -7.80
CA ARG A 281 6.01 4.52 -9.08
C ARG A 281 4.66 3.83 -9.24
N LEU A 282 4.55 2.57 -8.83
CA LEU A 282 3.27 1.85 -8.81
C LEU A 282 2.26 2.51 -7.87
N TYR A 283 2.66 2.94 -6.67
CA TYR A 283 1.77 3.72 -5.81
C TYR A 283 1.34 5.05 -6.43
N GLN A 284 2.22 5.73 -7.16
CA GLN A 284 1.87 6.95 -7.88
C GLN A 284 0.89 6.66 -9.02
N ALA A 285 1.10 5.60 -9.79
CA ALA A 285 0.18 5.17 -10.86
C ALA A 285 -1.19 4.74 -10.28
N ASP A 286 -1.20 3.96 -9.19
CA ASP A 286 -2.42 3.60 -8.45
C ASP A 286 -3.23 4.85 -8.04
N TRP A 287 -2.53 5.90 -7.59
CA TRP A 287 -3.15 7.16 -7.24
C TRP A 287 -3.78 7.85 -8.45
N LEU A 288 -3.15 7.79 -9.63
CA LEU A 288 -3.71 8.31 -10.88
C LEU A 288 -4.99 7.56 -11.29
N LEU A 289 -4.99 6.23 -11.20
CA LEU A 289 -6.16 5.41 -11.50
C LEU A 289 -7.34 5.73 -10.58
N ARG A 290 -7.10 5.87 -9.28
CA ARG A 290 -8.16 5.98 -8.28
C ARG A 290 -8.74 7.39 -8.13
N PHE A 291 -7.95 8.43 -8.36
CA PHE A 291 -8.33 9.80 -8.01
C PHE A 291 -8.20 10.80 -9.16
N TYR A 292 -7.48 10.46 -10.24
CA TYR A 292 -7.24 11.37 -11.36
C TYR A 292 -7.95 10.91 -12.64
N GLN A 293 -8.74 9.84 -12.57
CA GLN A 293 -9.51 9.32 -13.70
C GLN A 293 -8.64 8.88 -14.90
N PHE A 294 -7.39 8.49 -14.64
CA PHE A 294 -6.56 7.86 -15.66
C PHE A 294 -6.99 6.40 -15.86
N LYS A 295 -6.91 5.93 -17.10
CA LYS A 295 -6.99 4.52 -17.43
C LYS A 295 -5.59 3.91 -17.43
N VAL A 296 -5.51 2.58 -17.34
CA VAL A 296 -4.21 1.88 -17.33
C VAL A 296 -3.45 2.11 -18.61
N ASP A 297 -4.14 2.01 -19.75
CA ASP A 297 -3.60 2.19 -21.10
C ASP A 297 -3.11 3.63 -21.40
N GLU A 298 -3.56 4.63 -20.63
CA GLU A 298 -2.96 5.97 -20.66
C GLU A 298 -1.60 6.01 -19.94
N ILE A 299 -1.43 5.25 -18.86
CA ILE A 299 -0.23 5.28 -18.02
C ILE A 299 0.86 4.39 -18.60
N VAL A 300 0.51 3.17 -18.99
CA VAL A 300 1.39 2.13 -19.56
C VAL A 300 0.68 1.46 -20.74
N ASP A 301 1.45 1.09 -21.75
CA ASP A 301 0.96 0.46 -22.99
C ASP A 301 1.95 -0.61 -23.48
N ASP A 302 1.78 -1.14 -24.68
CA ASP A 302 2.69 -2.15 -25.23
C ASP A 302 4.05 -1.59 -25.61
N ALA A 303 4.14 -0.29 -25.96
CA ALA A 303 5.41 0.37 -26.27
C ALA A 303 6.17 0.77 -24.97
N TYR A 304 5.42 1.05 -23.91
CA TYR A 304 5.95 1.45 -22.59
C TYR A 304 5.29 0.62 -21.48
N PRO A 305 5.62 -0.69 -21.36
CA PRO A 305 4.99 -1.59 -20.39
C PRO A 305 5.41 -1.34 -18.94
N ASP A 306 6.52 -0.66 -18.72
CA ASP A 306 7.06 -0.34 -17.42
C ASP A 306 7.08 1.17 -17.15
N LEU A 307 6.88 1.54 -15.89
CA LEU A 307 6.91 2.91 -15.42
C LEU A 307 8.32 3.48 -15.43
N ASP A 308 8.43 4.75 -15.80
CA ASP A 308 9.71 5.48 -15.73
C ASP A 308 10.18 5.60 -14.28
N LEU A 309 11.39 5.16 -14.00
CA LEU A 309 11.95 5.18 -12.65
C LEU A 309 12.50 6.57 -12.24
N GLU A 310 12.82 7.44 -13.20
CA GLU A 310 13.41 8.76 -12.92
C GLU A 310 12.35 9.82 -12.70
N ILE A 311 11.22 9.76 -13.44
CA ILE A 311 10.12 10.73 -13.36
C ILE A 311 8.82 10.07 -12.90
N ASP A 312 7.88 10.86 -12.40
CA ASP A 312 6.58 10.33 -11.97
C ASP A 312 5.69 9.96 -13.17
N PRO A 313 4.74 9.01 -13.01
CA PRO A 313 3.92 8.51 -14.12
C PRO A 313 3.09 9.59 -14.82
N LYS A 314 2.64 10.62 -14.12
CA LYS A 314 1.88 11.73 -14.70
C LYS A 314 2.74 12.61 -15.59
N LEU A 315 3.96 12.89 -15.16
CA LEU A 315 4.93 13.63 -15.98
C LEU A 315 5.37 12.79 -17.18
N SER A 316 5.59 11.48 -17.00
CA SER A 316 5.91 10.56 -18.09
C SER A 316 4.83 10.56 -19.16
N TRP A 317 3.56 10.47 -18.75
CA TRP A 317 2.41 10.57 -19.66
C TRP A 317 2.40 11.90 -20.43
N ALA A 318 2.54 13.02 -19.73
CA ALA A 318 2.49 14.34 -20.36
C ALA A 318 3.62 14.58 -21.38
N LEU A 319 4.82 14.03 -21.13
CA LEU A 319 5.93 14.11 -22.08
C LEU A 319 5.75 13.21 -23.31
N ARG A 320 4.94 12.15 -23.23
CA ARG A 320 4.56 11.30 -24.36
C ARG A 320 3.40 11.87 -25.18
N HIS A 321 2.65 12.84 -24.62
CA HIS A 321 1.50 13.48 -25.26
C HIS A 321 1.68 15.00 -25.37
N PRO A 322 2.76 15.48 -26.04
CA PRO A 322 3.03 16.93 -26.18
C PRO A 322 1.91 17.67 -26.91
N GLU A 323 1.18 16.99 -27.80
CA GLU A 323 0.06 17.53 -28.56
C GLU A 323 -1.14 17.99 -27.68
N GLN A 324 -1.22 17.50 -26.45
CA GLN A 324 -2.26 17.88 -25.49
C GLN A 324 -1.93 19.17 -24.73
N PHE A 325 -0.72 19.70 -24.91
CA PHE A 325 -0.20 20.84 -24.17
C PHE A 325 0.24 21.98 -25.10
N PRO A 326 0.18 23.25 -24.64
CA PRO A 326 -0.16 23.70 -23.30
C PRO A 326 -1.68 23.78 -23.06
N VAL A 327 -2.10 23.53 -21.82
CA VAL A 327 -3.49 23.57 -21.37
C VAL A 327 -3.84 24.97 -20.87
N ASP A 328 -4.89 25.60 -21.42
CA ASP A 328 -5.42 26.86 -20.86
C ASP A 328 -6.15 26.59 -19.54
N ILE A 329 -5.53 26.96 -18.44
CA ILE A 329 -6.06 26.75 -17.07
C ILE A 329 -7.44 27.40 -16.87
N ASN A 330 -7.70 28.50 -17.58
CA ASN A 330 -8.94 29.24 -17.44
C ASN A 330 -10.11 28.65 -18.25
N LYS A 331 -9.84 27.73 -19.19
CA LYS A 331 -10.85 27.14 -20.07
C LYS A 331 -11.00 25.63 -19.94
N ALA A 332 -9.88 24.91 -19.73
CA ALA A 332 -9.84 23.46 -19.73
C ALA A 332 -10.84 22.84 -18.75
N ASP A 333 -11.40 21.69 -19.10
CA ASP A 333 -12.25 20.92 -18.20
C ASP A 333 -11.48 20.35 -17.00
N TYR A 334 -12.22 19.83 -16.04
CA TYR A 334 -11.63 19.30 -14.81
C TYR A 334 -10.72 18.10 -15.08
N GLU A 335 -11.09 17.24 -16.02
CA GLU A 335 -10.35 16.02 -16.35
C GLU A 335 -9.00 16.36 -16.98
N MET A 336 -8.97 17.34 -17.90
CA MET A 336 -7.74 17.81 -18.50
C MET A 336 -6.83 18.51 -17.48
N LEU A 337 -7.39 19.27 -16.54
CA LEU A 337 -6.62 19.87 -15.43
C LEU A 337 -5.93 18.80 -14.57
N LEU A 338 -6.58 17.64 -14.34
CA LEU A 338 -6.00 16.52 -13.62
C LEU A 338 -4.81 15.89 -14.36
N ARG A 339 -4.72 16.02 -15.67
CA ARG A 339 -3.61 15.52 -16.48
C ARG A 339 -2.37 16.39 -16.46
N VAL A 340 -2.52 17.67 -16.09
CA VAL A 340 -1.39 18.62 -16.02
C VAL A 340 -0.40 18.22 -14.92
N PRO A 341 0.90 18.00 -15.21
CA PRO A 341 1.92 17.80 -14.19
C PRO A 341 1.99 18.97 -13.21
N GLY A 342 1.97 18.67 -11.91
CA GLY A 342 1.97 19.71 -10.86
C GLY A 342 0.59 20.20 -10.40
N VAL A 343 -0.49 19.79 -11.09
CA VAL A 343 -1.87 20.08 -10.65
C VAL A 343 -2.43 18.84 -9.93
N GLY A 344 -2.80 18.98 -8.66
CA GLY A 344 -3.43 17.92 -7.85
C GLY A 344 -4.96 18.02 -7.88
N VAL A 345 -5.65 16.98 -7.37
CA VAL A 345 -7.13 16.96 -7.26
C VAL A 345 -7.67 18.20 -6.53
N LYS A 346 -7.07 18.56 -5.39
CA LYS A 346 -7.46 19.75 -4.64
C LYS A 346 -7.25 21.04 -5.47
N SER A 347 -6.09 21.16 -6.11
CA SER A 347 -5.78 22.35 -6.93
C SER A 347 -6.70 22.41 -8.15
N ALA A 348 -7.00 21.32 -8.83
CA ALA A 348 -7.93 21.30 -9.98
C ALA A 348 -9.34 21.77 -9.57
N LYS A 349 -9.86 21.28 -8.43
CA LYS A 349 -11.16 21.74 -7.89
C LYS A 349 -11.16 23.25 -7.60
N LEU A 350 -10.09 23.75 -6.97
CA LEU A 350 -9.95 25.17 -6.67
C LEU A 350 -9.80 26.03 -7.93
N ILE A 351 -9.08 25.56 -8.94
CA ILE A 351 -8.98 26.22 -10.25
C ILE A 351 -10.38 26.40 -10.87
N VAL A 352 -11.15 25.28 -10.97
CA VAL A 352 -12.52 25.33 -11.53
C VAL A 352 -13.43 26.26 -10.76
N ALA A 353 -13.32 26.30 -9.44
CA ALA A 353 -14.12 27.20 -8.60
C ALA A 353 -13.71 28.68 -8.77
N SER A 354 -12.39 28.96 -8.68
CA SER A 354 -11.87 30.35 -8.64
C SER A 354 -11.94 31.05 -9.99
N ARG A 355 -11.75 30.35 -11.12
CA ARG A 355 -11.80 30.97 -12.45
C ARG A 355 -13.17 31.51 -12.85
N ARG A 356 -14.25 31.16 -12.12
CA ARG A 356 -15.59 31.73 -12.30
C ARG A 356 -15.66 33.20 -11.90
N PHE A 357 -14.77 33.65 -11.03
CA PHE A 357 -14.76 35.02 -10.50
C PHE A 357 -13.73 35.92 -11.20
N SER A 358 -12.58 35.34 -11.58
CA SER A 358 -11.53 36.06 -12.29
C SER A 358 -10.62 35.14 -13.05
N ARG A 359 -9.98 35.61 -14.13
CA ARG A 359 -8.94 34.85 -14.82
C ARG A 359 -7.74 34.65 -13.89
N LEU A 360 -7.32 33.41 -13.75
CA LEU A 360 -6.20 33.02 -12.91
C LEU A 360 -4.88 33.26 -13.65
N GLY A 361 -3.92 33.82 -12.94
CA GLY A 361 -2.56 34.00 -13.36
C GLY A 361 -1.60 33.09 -12.57
N PHE A 362 -0.31 33.32 -12.78
CA PHE A 362 0.75 32.56 -12.14
C PHE A 362 0.71 32.61 -10.61
N TYR A 363 0.43 33.76 -10.06
CA TYR A 363 0.41 34.01 -8.63
C TYR A 363 -0.75 33.30 -7.93
N GLU A 364 -1.96 33.39 -8.51
CA GLU A 364 -3.15 32.68 -7.99
C GLU A 364 -2.97 31.18 -8.03
N LEU A 365 -2.40 30.64 -9.11
CA LEU A 365 -2.11 29.20 -9.24
C LEU A 365 -1.14 28.71 -8.17
N LYS A 366 -0.10 29.50 -7.86
CA LYS A 366 0.83 29.17 -6.77
C LYS A 366 0.12 29.17 -5.41
N LYS A 367 -0.77 30.15 -5.13
CA LYS A 367 -1.59 30.17 -3.90
C LYS A 367 -2.57 29.02 -3.80
N ILE A 368 -3.15 28.58 -4.91
CA ILE A 368 -4.02 27.40 -5.00
C ILE A 368 -3.25 26.09 -4.67
N GLY A 369 -1.91 26.12 -4.71
CA GLY A 369 -1.08 24.97 -4.42
C GLY A 369 -0.68 24.17 -5.67
N VAL A 370 -0.69 24.78 -6.84
CA VAL A 370 -0.12 24.22 -8.06
C VAL A 370 1.41 24.19 -7.93
N VAL A 371 2.02 23.04 -8.25
CA VAL A 371 3.48 22.90 -8.26
C VAL A 371 4.04 23.53 -9.53
N MET A 372 4.23 24.85 -9.50
CA MET A 372 4.60 25.65 -10.66
C MET A 372 5.90 25.21 -11.33
N LYS A 373 6.86 24.66 -10.55
CA LYS A 373 8.10 24.09 -11.09
C LYS A 373 7.85 23.05 -12.21
N LYS A 374 6.73 22.30 -12.12
CA LYS A 374 6.32 21.33 -13.14
C LYS A 374 5.30 21.93 -14.11
N ALA A 375 4.24 22.55 -13.57
CA ALA A 375 3.09 22.98 -14.35
C ALA A 375 3.41 24.03 -15.41
N GLN A 376 4.38 24.90 -15.19
CA GLN A 376 4.77 26.00 -16.10
C GLN A 376 5.05 25.57 -17.54
N TYR A 377 5.49 24.34 -17.75
CA TYR A 377 5.79 23.81 -19.10
C TYR A 377 4.57 23.25 -19.81
N PHE A 378 3.46 23.10 -19.11
CA PHE A 378 2.27 22.37 -19.57
C PHE A 378 0.99 23.22 -19.58
N ILE A 379 1.06 24.51 -19.20
CA ILE A 379 -0.12 25.35 -19.06
C ILE A 379 0.06 26.72 -19.74
N THR A 380 -1.08 27.31 -20.08
CA THR A 380 -1.21 28.77 -20.29
C THR A 380 -2.12 29.35 -19.23
N CYS A 381 -1.87 30.60 -18.82
CA CYS A 381 -2.68 31.37 -17.87
C CYS A 381 -2.71 32.85 -18.25
N LYS A 382 -3.29 33.69 -17.40
CA LYS A 382 -3.43 35.16 -17.69
C LYS A 382 -2.08 35.78 -18.01
N GLU A 383 -1.05 35.40 -17.29
CA GLU A 383 0.31 35.92 -17.44
C GLU A 383 1.25 34.69 -17.48
N LEU A 384 1.92 34.46 -18.62
CA LEU A 384 3.06 33.57 -18.67
C LEU A 384 4.30 34.47 -18.44
N PRO A 385 5.19 34.06 -17.52
CA PRO A 385 6.50 34.70 -17.46
C PRO A 385 7.15 34.67 -18.84
N LEU A 386 7.58 35.80 -19.35
CA LEU A 386 8.21 35.96 -20.68
C LEU A 386 9.41 35.05 -20.96
N GLN A 387 9.88 34.32 -19.95
CA GLN A 387 11.05 33.44 -20.03
C GLN A 387 10.70 31.94 -19.99
N MET A 388 9.45 31.56 -19.98
CA MET A 388 9.02 30.16 -19.87
C MET A 388 8.54 29.64 -21.22
N LEU A 389 9.37 28.78 -21.81
CA LEU A 389 9.00 28.01 -22.98
C LEU A 389 8.14 26.81 -22.57
N THR A 390 7.10 26.54 -23.34
CA THR A 390 6.19 25.41 -23.13
C THR A 390 6.80 24.10 -23.69
N VAL A 391 6.14 22.98 -23.41
CA VAL A 391 6.55 21.69 -23.96
C VAL A 391 6.51 21.65 -25.50
N ASN A 392 5.69 22.50 -26.13
CA ASN A 392 5.67 22.63 -27.60
C ASN A 392 6.83 23.46 -28.14
N GLU A 393 7.39 24.37 -27.33
CA GLU A 393 8.53 25.20 -27.70
C GLU A 393 9.87 24.53 -27.31
N LEU A 394 9.84 23.66 -26.30
CA LEU A 394 10.94 22.80 -25.88
C LEU A 394 10.65 21.36 -26.28
N SER A 395 11.67 20.62 -26.72
CA SER A 395 11.48 19.18 -26.89
C SER A 395 11.12 18.50 -25.56
N PRO A 396 10.30 17.42 -25.58
CA PRO A 396 9.98 16.66 -24.37
C PRO A 396 11.22 16.20 -23.60
N GLN A 397 12.30 15.85 -24.31
CA GLN A 397 13.58 15.46 -23.71
C GLN A 397 14.23 16.62 -22.94
N ARG A 398 14.12 17.85 -23.47
CA ARG A 398 14.66 19.03 -22.78
C ARG A 398 13.85 19.34 -21.53
N VAL A 399 12.50 19.28 -21.60
CA VAL A 399 11.65 19.45 -20.43
C VAL A 399 11.94 18.39 -19.38
N ARG A 400 12.11 17.11 -19.79
CA ARG A 400 12.53 16.02 -18.90
C ARG A 400 13.83 16.38 -18.17
N SER A 401 14.85 16.80 -18.88
CA SER A 401 16.16 17.13 -18.29
C SER A 401 16.10 18.27 -17.27
N LEU A 402 15.21 19.26 -17.48
CA LEU A 402 15.00 20.39 -16.57
C LEU A 402 14.25 19.97 -15.28
N LEU A 403 13.43 18.92 -15.36
CA LEU A 403 12.61 18.45 -14.26
C LEU A 403 13.22 17.28 -13.48
N LEU A 404 14.23 16.63 -14.04
CA LEU A 404 14.99 15.60 -13.32
C LEU A 404 15.60 16.17 -12.03
N PRO A 405 15.61 15.36 -10.95
CA PRO A 405 16.31 15.74 -9.73
C PRO A 405 17.79 15.96 -10.03
N LYS A 406 18.31 17.13 -9.73
CA LYS A 406 19.79 17.32 -9.81
C LYS A 406 20.43 16.32 -8.85
N PRO A 407 21.50 15.62 -9.28
CA PRO A 407 22.23 14.74 -8.38
C PRO A 407 22.62 15.55 -7.15
N LYS A 408 22.31 15.04 -5.96
CA LYS A 408 22.79 15.64 -4.72
C LYS A 408 24.31 15.70 -4.85
N LYS A 409 24.91 16.90 -4.81
CA LYS A 409 26.37 17.03 -4.66
C LYS A 409 26.71 16.15 -3.47
N LYS A 410 27.58 15.13 -3.68
CA LYS A 410 28.21 14.44 -2.54
C LYS A 410 28.82 15.55 -1.70
N VAL A 411 28.34 15.71 -0.50
CA VAL A 411 29.01 16.57 0.48
C VAL A 411 30.38 15.94 0.63
N ASP A 412 31.41 16.68 0.27
CA ASP A 412 32.77 16.24 0.42
C ASP A 412 33.00 16.09 1.93
N GLU A 413 33.11 14.85 2.41
CA GLU A 413 33.30 14.55 3.84
C GLU A 413 34.53 15.25 4.43
N ARG A 414 35.40 15.83 3.60
CA ARG A 414 36.53 16.67 3.99
C ARG A 414 36.15 18.05 4.50
N GLN A 415 34.90 18.53 4.20
CA GLN A 415 34.44 19.84 4.66
C GLN A 415 33.75 19.83 6.04
N LEU A 416 33.61 18.67 6.67
CA LEU A 416 32.99 18.52 8.01
C LEU A 416 33.99 18.39 9.16
N ARG A 417 35.29 18.63 8.92
CA ARG A 417 36.29 18.75 9.98
C ARG A 417 36.62 20.22 10.16
N LEU A 418 35.75 20.95 10.84
CA LEU A 418 36.10 22.12 11.65
C LEU A 418 35.97 21.66 13.09
N ASP A 419 37.08 21.23 13.64
CA ASP A 419 37.27 21.06 15.10
C ASP A 419 37.22 22.44 15.76
N PHE A 420 36.22 22.65 16.61
CA PHE A 420 36.24 23.62 17.68
C PHE A 420 36.21 22.91 19.00
#